data_ce83b61a675dfcd37a577a40890a6827
#
_entry.id   ce83b61a675dfcd37a577a40890a6827
#
_cell.length_a   1.000
_cell.length_b   1.000
_cell.length_c   1.000
_cell.angle_alpha   90.00
_cell.angle_beta   90.00
_cell.angle_gamma   90.00
#
_symmetry.space_group_name_H-M   'P 1'
#
loop_
_entity.id
_entity.type
_entity.pdbx_description
1 polymer ?
#
loop_
_entity_poly.entity_id
_entity_poly.type
_entity_poly.pdbx_seq_one_letter_code
_entity_poly.pdbx_strand_id
1 'polypeptide(L)'
;GQYTHAATWVIKAFAMLGEGDKAYNLFRLINPINHSRTLIECATYKVEPYVVAADVYTNPQHLGRGGWTWYTGSSGWMYSVGLEDILGFRVEKDKLFINPCIPKDWEEYSIRYRYGSTYYNIEVKNPDKVNKGVSSIMVDGIAIKDKYINLADDGVEHLIEVKLGQ
;
A
#
# COMPACT_ATOMS: atom_id res chain seq x y z
N GLY A 1 10.84 -14.71 17.26
CA GLY A 1 10.83 -14.32 15.86
C GLY A 1 9.76 -13.32 15.54
N GLN A 2 9.88 -12.68 14.41
CA GLN A 2 8.83 -11.82 13.88
C GLN A 2 7.80 -12.71 13.15
N TYR A 3 6.51 -12.58 13.47
CA TYR A 3 5.42 -13.27 12.78
C TYR A 3 4.76 -12.31 11.80
N THR A 4 4.88 -12.59 10.51
CA THR A 4 4.55 -11.64 9.44
C THR A 4 3.07 -11.28 9.39
N HIS A 5 2.16 -12.23 9.64
CA HIS A 5 0.72 -11.95 9.67
C HIS A 5 0.39 -10.89 10.74
N ALA A 6 0.89 -11.06 11.97
CA ALA A 6 0.69 -10.07 13.04
C ALA A 6 1.36 -8.73 12.71
N ALA A 7 2.53 -8.74 12.06
CA ALA A 7 3.20 -7.52 11.63
C ALA A 7 2.36 -6.70 10.66
N THR A 8 1.62 -7.34 9.74
CA THR A 8 0.71 -6.61 8.82
C THR A 8 -0.40 -5.89 9.59
N TRP A 9 -0.93 -6.48 10.66
CA TRP A 9 -1.95 -5.83 11.49
C TRP A 9 -1.40 -4.60 12.24
N VAL A 10 -0.14 -4.65 12.66
CA VAL A 10 0.51 -3.49 13.27
C VAL A 10 0.67 -2.35 12.25
N ILE A 11 1.03 -2.67 11.01
CA ILE A 11 1.12 -1.69 9.92
C ILE A 11 -0.25 -1.05 9.69
N LYS A 12 -1.31 -1.86 9.58
CA LYS A 12 -2.69 -1.39 9.44
C LYS A 12 -3.08 -0.45 10.58
N ALA A 13 -2.76 -0.80 11.82
CA ALA A 13 -3.06 0.03 12.98
C ALA A 13 -2.39 1.41 12.88
N PHE A 14 -1.11 1.50 12.48
CA PHE A 14 -0.45 2.77 12.27
C PHE A 14 -1.06 3.58 11.12
N ALA A 15 -1.45 2.94 10.01
CA ALA A 15 -2.15 3.62 8.92
C ALA A 15 -3.52 4.16 9.37
N MET A 16 -4.27 3.41 10.17
CA MET A 16 -5.53 3.88 10.74
C MET A 16 -5.34 5.10 11.65
N LEU A 17 -4.26 5.14 12.43
CA LEU A 17 -3.88 6.27 13.28
C LEU A 17 -3.35 7.48 12.49
N GLY A 18 -3.14 7.37 11.18
CA GLY A 18 -2.60 8.46 10.35
C GLY A 18 -1.08 8.58 10.39
N GLU A 19 -0.38 7.59 10.92
CA GLU A 19 1.07 7.55 11.08
C GLU A 19 1.75 6.94 9.83
N GLY A 20 1.62 7.58 8.68
CA GLY A 20 2.04 7.05 7.37
C GLY A 20 3.53 6.72 7.30
N ASP A 21 4.40 7.56 7.88
CA ASP A 21 5.85 7.29 7.93
C ASP A 21 6.14 5.97 8.66
N LYS A 22 5.47 5.72 9.79
CA LYS A 22 5.65 4.49 10.57
C LYS A 22 5.07 3.29 9.85
N ALA A 23 3.85 3.42 9.31
CA ALA A 23 3.20 2.35 8.57
C ALA A 23 4.07 1.89 7.39
N TYR A 24 4.57 2.82 6.59
CA TYR A 24 5.42 2.51 5.45
C TYR A 24 6.78 1.93 5.86
N ASN A 25 7.42 2.48 6.90
CA ASN A 25 8.68 1.94 7.41
C ASN A 25 8.53 0.48 7.87
N LEU A 26 7.47 0.16 8.60
CA LEU A 26 7.19 -1.21 9.02
C LEU A 26 6.87 -2.13 7.82
N PHE A 27 6.12 -1.63 6.83
CA PHE A 27 5.85 -2.35 5.58
C PHE A 27 7.16 -2.70 4.84
N ARG A 28 8.10 -1.76 4.77
CA ARG A 28 9.44 -1.99 4.19
C ARG A 28 10.22 -3.07 4.91
N LEU A 29 10.09 -3.16 6.25
CA LEU A 29 10.80 -4.16 7.06
C LEU A 29 10.32 -5.59 6.81
N ILE A 30 9.08 -5.79 6.37
CA ILE A 30 8.56 -7.13 6.07
C ILE A 30 8.53 -7.44 4.58
N ASN A 31 8.85 -6.48 3.73
CA ASN A 31 8.84 -6.67 2.29
C ASN A 31 10.07 -7.49 1.84
N PRO A 32 9.88 -8.70 1.26
CA PRO A 32 10.97 -9.62 0.92
C PRO A 32 11.98 -9.00 -0.06
N ILE A 33 11.57 -8.11 -0.95
CA ILE A 33 12.46 -7.42 -1.89
C ILE A 33 13.57 -6.65 -1.13
N ASN A 34 13.24 -6.06 0.02
CA ASN A 34 14.19 -5.27 0.80
C ASN A 34 15.26 -6.12 1.52
N HIS A 35 15.06 -7.43 1.55
CA HIS A 35 15.98 -8.40 2.15
C HIS A 35 16.74 -9.23 1.12
N SER A 36 16.64 -8.88 -0.16
CA SER A 36 17.19 -9.67 -1.27
C SER A 36 17.87 -8.78 -2.32
N ARG A 37 18.39 -7.62 -1.93
CA ARG A 37 19.03 -6.64 -2.84
C ARG A 37 20.49 -6.96 -3.12
N THR A 38 21.15 -7.66 -2.19
CA THR A 38 22.56 -8.02 -2.27
C THR A 38 22.74 -9.50 -2.01
N LEU A 39 23.88 -10.07 -2.44
CA LEU A 39 24.22 -11.47 -2.17
C LEU A 39 24.28 -11.78 -0.66
N ILE A 40 24.72 -10.83 0.15
CA ILE A 40 24.78 -10.99 1.60
C ILE A 40 23.37 -11.07 2.19
N GLU A 41 22.47 -10.18 1.76
CA GLU A 41 21.06 -10.20 2.18
C GLU A 41 20.39 -11.52 1.77
N CYS A 42 20.56 -11.94 0.52
CA CYS A 42 20.04 -13.23 0.04
C CYS A 42 20.60 -14.42 0.84
N ALA A 43 21.90 -14.41 1.16
CA ALA A 43 22.53 -15.46 1.96
C ALA A 43 22.03 -15.49 3.40
N THR A 44 21.55 -14.35 3.94
CA THR A 44 20.97 -14.25 5.27
C THR A 44 19.49 -14.62 5.27
N TYR A 45 18.71 -13.96 4.42
CA TYR A 45 17.24 -14.09 4.41
C TYR A 45 16.78 -15.44 3.87
N LYS A 46 17.40 -15.95 2.81
CA LYS A 46 17.16 -17.28 2.21
C LYS A 46 15.72 -17.56 1.82
N VAL A 47 15.01 -16.51 1.40
CA VAL A 47 13.64 -16.58 0.89
C VAL A 47 13.60 -15.96 -0.49
N GLU A 48 12.73 -16.45 -1.34
CA GLU A 48 12.50 -15.91 -2.68
C GLU A 48 12.00 -14.46 -2.57
N PRO A 49 12.52 -13.50 -3.39
CA PRO A 49 12.19 -12.09 -3.24
C PRO A 49 10.75 -11.72 -3.62
N TYR A 50 9.97 -12.67 -4.09
CA TYR A 50 8.59 -12.51 -4.54
C TYR A 50 7.57 -13.30 -3.69
N VAL A 51 8.00 -13.89 -2.57
CA VAL A 51 7.11 -14.59 -1.65
C VAL A 51 7.18 -14.02 -0.25
N VAL A 52 6.10 -14.14 0.51
CA VAL A 52 6.04 -13.71 1.89
C VAL A 52 6.37 -14.88 2.81
N ALA A 53 7.36 -14.69 3.71
CA ALA A 53 7.67 -15.65 4.76
C ALA A 53 6.64 -15.54 5.90
N ALA A 54 6.32 -16.68 6.53
CA ALA A 54 5.45 -16.71 7.70
C ALA A 54 6.07 -15.97 8.89
N ASP A 55 7.37 -16.08 9.03
CA ASP A 55 8.14 -15.51 10.14
C ASP A 55 9.59 -15.25 9.74
N VAL A 56 10.28 -14.45 10.54
CA VAL A 56 11.72 -14.20 10.44
C VAL A 56 12.35 -14.55 11.77
N TYR A 57 13.40 -15.35 11.74
CA TYR A 57 14.02 -15.87 12.95
C TYR A 57 14.87 -14.82 13.68
N THR A 58 14.78 -14.83 15.00
CA THR A 58 15.62 -14.03 15.90
C THR A 58 16.60 -14.90 16.73
N ASN A 59 16.56 -16.21 16.53
CA ASN A 59 17.53 -17.11 17.13
C ASN A 59 18.93 -16.77 16.58
N PRO A 60 19.98 -16.64 17.43
CA PRO A 60 21.32 -16.26 16.99
C PRO A 60 21.91 -17.12 15.85
N GLN A 61 21.59 -18.42 15.83
CA GLN A 61 22.06 -19.34 14.77
C GLN A 61 21.37 -19.08 13.39
N HIS A 62 20.23 -18.43 13.39
CA HIS A 62 19.39 -18.21 12.19
C HIS A 62 18.88 -16.78 12.09
N LEU A 63 19.57 -15.84 12.73
CA LEU A 63 19.14 -14.43 12.79
C LEU A 63 18.92 -13.85 11.38
N GLY A 64 17.74 -13.31 11.17
CA GLY A 64 17.36 -12.68 9.90
C GLY A 64 16.91 -13.64 8.80
N ARG A 65 16.97 -14.96 9.03
CA ARG A 65 16.48 -15.94 8.07
C ARG A 65 14.96 -15.98 8.07
N GLY A 66 14.35 -15.94 6.88
CA GLY A 66 12.93 -16.21 6.68
C GLY A 66 12.63 -17.70 6.92
N GLY A 67 11.50 -17.93 7.59
CA GLY A 67 11.01 -19.26 7.88
C GLY A 67 10.16 -19.84 6.74
N TRP A 68 9.03 -20.43 7.06
CA TRP A 68 8.12 -20.99 6.08
C TRP A 68 7.72 -19.96 5.01
N THR A 69 7.89 -20.30 3.74
CA THR A 69 7.58 -19.43 2.57
C THR A 69 6.23 -19.79 1.94
N TRP A 70 5.78 -18.96 1.00
CA TRP A 70 4.47 -19.09 0.35
C TRP A 70 3.29 -19.02 1.35
N TYR A 71 3.44 -18.18 2.36
CA TYR A 71 2.42 -18.01 3.39
C TYR A 71 1.32 -17.06 2.90
N THR A 72 0.33 -17.65 2.23
CA THR A 72 -0.68 -16.93 1.44
C THR A 72 -1.57 -16.01 2.27
N GLY A 73 -1.87 -16.36 3.54
CA GLY A 73 -2.63 -15.50 4.44
C GLY A 73 -1.92 -14.18 4.73
N SER A 74 -0.61 -14.24 5.03
CA SER A 74 0.21 -13.03 5.21
C SER A 74 0.36 -12.24 3.92
N SER A 75 0.47 -12.92 2.76
CA SER A 75 0.53 -12.26 1.46
C SER A 75 -0.73 -11.47 1.15
N GLY A 76 -1.91 -12.06 1.41
CA GLY A 76 -3.19 -11.38 1.24
C GLY A 76 -3.32 -10.15 2.13
N TRP A 77 -2.93 -10.26 3.40
CA TRP A 77 -2.89 -9.12 4.31
C TRP A 77 -1.88 -8.05 3.90
N MET A 78 -0.68 -8.45 3.46
CA MET A 78 0.33 -7.51 3.00
C MET A 78 -0.15 -6.74 1.76
N TYR A 79 -0.80 -7.43 0.81
CA TYR A 79 -1.42 -6.81 -0.36
C TYR A 79 -2.51 -5.81 0.05
N SER A 80 -3.45 -6.24 0.90
CA SER A 80 -4.55 -5.38 1.36
C SER A 80 -4.03 -4.14 2.11
N VAL A 81 -3.09 -4.31 3.04
CA VAL A 81 -2.51 -3.20 3.79
C VAL A 81 -1.77 -2.22 2.87
N GLY A 82 -1.00 -2.73 1.90
CA GLY A 82 -0.31 -1.87 0.94
C GLY A 82 -1.28 -1.08 0.06
N LEU A 83 -2.28 -1.75 -0.50
CA LEU A 83 -3.22 -1.13 -1.43
C LEU A 83 -4.27 -0.26 -0.73
N GLU A 84 -4.93 -0.79 0.31
CA GLU A 84 -6.08 -0.13 0.91
C GLU A 84 -5.70 0.84 2.03
N ASP A 85 -4.71 0.48 2.87
CA ASP A 85 -4.38 1.28 4.03
C ASP A 85 -3.24 2.28 3.76
N ILE A 86 -2.21 1.92 2.95
CA ILE A 86 -1.11 2.84 2.61
C ILE A 86 -1.47 3.67 1.37
N LEU A 87 -1.72 3.03 0.23
CA LEU A 87 -2.10 3.76 -1.00
C LEU A 87 -3.55 4.27 -0.97
N GLY A 88 -4.36 3.78 -0.04
CA GLY A 88 -5.71 4.26 0.19
C GLY A 88 -6.71 3.90 -0.90
N PHE A 89 -6.39 2.95 -1.76
CA PHE A 89 -7.24 2.53 -2.87
C PHE A 89 -8.18 1.40 -2.44
N ARG A 90 -9.48 1.67 -2.42
CA ARG A 90 -10.50 0.67 -2.04
C ARG A 90 -11.72 0.78 -2.94
N VAL A 91 -12.17 -0.36 -3.44
CA VAL A 91 -13.40 -0.46 -4.24
C VAL A 91 -14.47 -1.21 -3.46
N GLU A 92 -15.64 -0.63 -3.35
CA GLU A 92 -16.83 -1.23 -2.77
C GLU A 92 -17.97 -1.17 -3.80
N LYS A 93 -18.25 -2.30 -4.43
CA LYS A 93 -19.21 -2.41 -5.54
C LYS A 93 -18.78 -1.50 -6.71
N ASP A 94 -19.55 -0.44 -6.95
CA ASP A 94 -19.35 0.59 -7.98
C ASP A 94 -18.75 1.89 -7.43
N LYS A 95 -18.23 1.86 -6.19
CA LYS A 95 -17.64 3.04 -5.54
C LYS A 95 -16.16 2.87 -5.30
N LEU A 96 -15.39 3.82 -5.79
CA LEU A 96 -13.95 3.93 -5.54
C LEU A 96 -13.68 4.97 -4.45
N PHE A 97 -12.95 4.55 -3.43
CA PHE A 97 -12.45 5.40 -2.35
C PHE A 97 -10.94 5.57 -2.50
N ILE A 98 -10.47 6.80 -2.37
CA ILE A 98 -9.03 7.12 -2.32
C ILE A 98 -8.78 7.89 -1.01
N ASN A 99 -8.13 7.21 -0.06
CA ASN A 99 -7.85 7.78 1.26
C ASN A 99 -6.48 7.32 1.78
N PRO A 100 -5.38 7.81 1.20
CA PRO A 100 -4.03 7.34 1.48
C PRO A 100 -3.55 7.67 2.90
N CYS A 101 -2.62 6.83 3.38
CA CYS A 101 -1.80 7.11 4.55
C CYS A 101 -0.33 6.84 4.19
N ILE A 102 0.32 7.82 3.58
CA ILE A 102 1.64 7.72 2.96
C ILE A 102 2.73 8.47 3.76
N PRO A 103 4.01 8.19 3.49
CA PRO A 103 5.09 9.04 4.00
C PRO A 103 4.96 10.50 3.57
N LYS A 104 5.34 11.42 4.43
CA LYS A 104 5.28 12.86 4.15
C LYS A 104 6.18 13.30 2.99
N ASP A 105 7.25 12.56 2.74
CA ASP A 105 8.21 12.81 1.67
C ASP A 105 7.77 12.28 0.30
N TRP A 106 6.67 11.53 0.23
CA TRP A 106 6.07 11.18 -1.04
C TRP A 106 5.32 12.36 -1.61
N GLU A 107 5.82 12.89 -2.71
CA GLU A 107 5.24 14.06 -3.38
C GLU A 107 4.02 13.68 -4.21
N GLU A 108 4.09 12.52 -4.88
CA GLU A 108 3.02 12.00 -5.73
C GLU A 108 3.14 10.50 -5.97
N TYR A 109 2.05 9.89 -6.39
CA TYR A 109 2.03 8.55 -6.99
C TYR A 109 0.80 8.44 -7.90
N SER A 110 0.79 7.42 -8.77
CA SER A 110 -0.34 7.14 -9.65
C SER A 110 -0.78 5.69 -9.59
N ILE A 111 -2.06 5.46 -9.86
CA ILE A 111 -2.67 4.14 -10.01
C ILE A 111 -3.46 4.15 -11.32
N ARG A 112 -3.26 3.13 -12.15
CA ARG A 112 -4.13 2.87 -13.29
C ARG A 112 -5.04 1.69 -12.97
N TYR A 113 -6.32 1.96 -12.86
CA TYR A 113 -7.33 0.96 -12.53
C TYR A 113 -8.25 0.69 -13.72
N ARG A 114 -8.55 -0.59 -13.97
CA ARG A 114 -9.51 -0.99 -15.00
C ARG A 114 -10.79 -1.51 -14.35
N TYR A 115 -11.92 -0.89 -14.69
CA TYR A 115 -13.25 -1.33 -14.30
C TYR A 115 -14.04 -1.69 -15.55
N GLY A 116 -14.28 -3.00 -15.78
CA GLY A 116 -14.83 -3.47 -17.04
C GLY A 116 -13.95 -3.13 -18.25
N SER A 117 -14.49 -2.33 -19.17
CA SER A 117 -13.78 -1.79 -20.34
C SER A 117 -13.17 -0.40 -20.13
N THR A 118 -13.52 0.26 -19.02
CA THR A 118 -13.13 1.62 -18.66
C THR A 118 -11.82 1.66 -17.87
N TYR A 119 -10.97 2.67 -18.13
CA TYR A 119 -9.75 2.92 -17.39
C TYR A 119 -9.86 4.20 -16.56
N TYR A 120 -9.44 4.11 -15.31
CA TYR A 120 -9.32 5.23 -14.39
C TYR A 120 -7.84 5.48 -14.10
N ASN A 121 -7.31 6.62 -14.57
CA ASN A 121 -5.96 7.08 -14.29
C ASN A 121 -6.03 7.99 -13.05
N ILE A 122 -5.47 7.53 -11.94
CA ILE A 122 -5.58 8.18 -10.64
C ILE A 122 -4.23 8.80 -10.32
N GLU A 123 -4.19 10.11 -10.15
CA GLU A 123 -3.02 10.87 -9.71
C GLU A 123 -3.26 11.38 -8.31
N VAL A 124 -2.37 11.02 -7.38
CA VAL A 124 -2.42 11.48 -5.98
C VAL A 124 -1.24 12.39 -5.73
N LYS A 125 -1.49 13.64 -5.34
CA LYS A 125 -0.47 14.67 -5.08
C LYS A 125 -0.49 15.07 -3.61
N ASN A 126 0.70 15.24 -3.02
CA ASN A 126 0.91 15.58 -1.62
C ASN A 126 1.74 16.87 -1.46
N PRO A 127 1.26 18.03 -1.94
CA PRO A 127 2.02 19.26 -1.88
C PRO A 127 2.24 19.77 -0.44
N ASP A 128 1.31 19.44 0.46
CA ASP A 128 1.35 19.88 1.85
C ASP A 128 2.16 18.94 2.76
N LYS A 129 2.78 17.89 2.18
CA LYS A 129 3.62 16.91 2.89
C LYS A 129 2.96 16.34 4.15
N VAL A 130 1.70 15.90 4.00
CA VAL A 130 0.93 15.28 5.08
C VAL A 130 0.97 13.75 4.96
N ASN A 131 0.78 13.05 6.09
CA ASN A 131 0.64 11.59 6.03
C ASN A 131 -0.75 11.17 5.55
N LYS A 132 -1.78 11.94 5.87
CA LYS A 132 -3.19 11.59 5.64
C LYS A 132 -4.04 12.85 5.49
N GLY A 133 -5.18 12.69 4.84
CA GLY A 133 -6.15 13.75 4.61
C GLY A 133 -6.26 14.08 3.12
N VAL A 134 -7.46 13.97 2.58
CA VAL A 134 -7.78 14.36 1.20
C VAL A 134 -8.50 15.70 1.24
N SER A 135 -7.88 16.72 0.65
CA SER A 135 -8.44 18.07 0.58
C SER A 135 -9.36 18.27 -0.62
N SER A 136 -9.09 17.60 -1.74
CA SER A 136 -9.96 17.67 -2.92
C SER A 136 -9.84 16.42 -3.80
N ILE A 137 -10.93 16.11 -4.51
CA ILE A 137 -10.98 15.10 -5.57
C ILE A 137 -11.63 15.74 -6.79
N MET A 138 -10.99 15.55 -7.94
CA MET A 138 -11.56 15.93 -9.25
C MET A 138 -11.67 14.69 -10.14
N VAL A 139 -12.73 14.62 -10.93
CA VAL A 139 -12.94 13.62 -11.97
C VAL A 139 -13.11 14.36 -13.28
N ASP A 140 -12.23 14.16 -14.24
CA ASP A 140 -12.21 14.82 -15.54
C ASP A 140 -12.29 16.36 -15.44
N GLY A 141 -11.55 16.92 -14.47
CA GLY A 141 -11.51 18.37 -14.18
C GLY A 141 -12.71 18.90 -13.40
N ILE A 142 -13.67 18.05 -13.01
CA ILE A 142 -14.84 18.45 -12.22
C ILE A 142 -14.66 18.04 -10.76
N ALA A 143 -14.70 19.03 -9.85
CA ALA A 143 -14.60 18.76 -8.42
C ALA A 143 -15.82 18.00 -7.89
N ILE A 144 -15.59 16.94 -7.13
CA ILE A 144 -16.66 16.20 -6.47
C ILE A 144 -16.69 16.51 -4.97
N LYS A 145 -17.90 16.46 -4.39
CA LYS A 145 -18.11 16.69 -2.94
C LYS A 145 -18.12 15.39 -2.14
N ASP A 146 -18.40 14.29 -2.82
CA ASP A 146 -18.48 12.98 -2.20
C ASP A 146 -17.06 12.48 -1.85
N LYS A 147 -16.99 11.62 -0.84
CA LYS A 147 -15.75 10.93 -0.44
C LYS A 147 -15.45 9.69 -1.29
N TYR A 148 -16.21 9.48 -2.34
CA TYR A 148 -16.08 8.35 -3.27
C TYR A 148 -16.38 8.80 -4.71
N ILE A 149 -15.86 8.03 -5.64
CA ILE A 149 -16.06 8.20 -7.07
C ILE A 149 -16.98 7.07 -7.53
N ASN A 150 -18.08 7.38 -8.24
CA ASN A 150 -18.90 6.34 -8.86
C ASN A 150 -18.17 5.81 -10.09
N LEU A 151 -17.96 4.50 -10.13
CA LEU A 151 -17.35 3.83 -11.26
C LEU A 151 -18.42 3.51 -12.30
N ALA A 152 -18.13 3.78 -13.57
CA ALA A 152 -18.95 3.43 -14.73
C ALA A 152 -18.13 2.57 -15.68
N ASP A 153 -18.77 1.61 -16.34
CA ASP A 153 -18.19 0.83 -17.43
C ASP A 153 -18.70 1.39 -18.77
N ASP A 154 -18.12 2.51 -19.18
CA ASP A 154 -18.53 3.27 -20.37
C ASP A 154 -17.52 3.21 -21.52
N GLY A 155 -16.38 2.52 -21.30
CA GLY A 155 -15.34 2.33 -22.31
C GLY A 155 -14.43 3.54 -22.53
N VAL A 156 -14.57 4.60 -21.71
CA VAL A 156 -13.76 5.83 -21.78
C VAL A 156 -12.63 5.80 -20.76
N GLU A 157 -11.56 6.55 -21.01
CA GLU A 157 -10.52 6.80 -19.99
C GLU A 157 -10.91 8.03 -19.16
N HIS A 158 -10.88 7.88 -17.83
CA HIS A 158 -11.14 8.97 -16.88
C HIS A 158 -9.85 9.35 -16.14
N LEU A 159 -9.68 10.64 -15.88
CA LEU A 159 -8.63 11.18 -15.02
C LEU A 159 -9.21 11.51 -13.65
N ILE A 160 -8.63 10.92 -12.60
CA ILE A 160 -8.94 11.25 -11.21
C ILE A 160 -7.73 11.95 -10.61
N GLU A 161 -7.93 13.16 -10.13
CA GLU A 161 -6.92 13.93 -9.43
C GLU A 161 -7.29 14.05 -7.96
N VAL A 162 -6.42 13.56 -7.10
CA VAL A 162 -6.58 13.59 -5.63
C VAL A 162 -5.49 14.45 -5.04
N LYS A 163 -5.85 15.47 -4.27
CA LYS A 163 -4.91 16.30 -3.53
C LYS A 163 -4.99 15.99 -2.05
N LEU A 164 -3.84 15.68 -1.44
CA LEU A 164 -3.70 15.58 0.01
C LEU A 164 -3.49 16.98 0.60
N GLY A 165 -3.97 17.17 1.83
CA GLY A 165 -3.87 18.43 2.56
C GLY A 165 -4.88 18.48 3.71
N GLN A 166 -4.85 19.59 4.44
CA GLN A 166 -5.80 19.91 5.51
C GLN A 166 -6.85 20.91 5.03
#